data_f8f6460ab6e17927f2b3c6508cf6f904
#
_entry.id   f8f6460ab6e17927f2b3c6508cf6f904
#
_cell.length_a   1.000
_cell.length_b   1.000
_cell.length_c   1.000
_cell.angle_alpha   90.00
_cell.angle_beta   90.00
_cell.angle_gamma   90.00
#
_symmetry.space_group_name_H-M   'P 1'
#
loop_
_entity.id
_entity.type
_entity.pdbx_description
1 polymer ?
#
loop_
_entity_poly.entity_id
_entity_poly.type
_entity_poly.pdbx_seq_one_letter_code
_entity_poly.pdbx_strand_id
1 'polypeptide(L)'
;MTERGWITGTARAAGGSRDFKLWKPASLEKKRASPLLMLLPGCTHNAEDTEEISGMNEVAEANGFLVVYPEQSRLSNLLKCWNWFDPKHQEREAGEPSILAAVVAQVQAAHNVDPDRVYVAGVSAGGAMASILGATYPDIFAAIGIVAGTEFGAATNASEGFAAMARGGPDTVRQGQLAFEAMRSGLARKNRLRMPVIVFHGTADTRVNPINADQAIAQWSKTNACLAAGHTESGFALTEKVIAGQVPGGYGFRRHMYVEADGRVLLEKWSVEGLGHAWPGSPQASKFGDPKGPKASAEMWRFFCETASSAASLSSPDSSHAQSSETTK
;
A
#
# COMPACT_ATOMS: atom_id res chain seq x y z
N MET A 1 18.42 -25.64 5.36
CA MET A 1 18.72 -24.20 5.33
C MET A 1 17.82 -23.59 4.28
N THR A 2 17.10 -22.50 4.57
CA THR A 2 16.34 -21.73 3.57
C THR A 2 17.36 -20.93 2.76
N GLU A 3 17.38 -21.10 1.44
CA GLU A 3 18.20 -20.21 0.59
C GLU A 3 17.73 -18.78 0.78
N ARG A 4 18.65 -17.92 1.21
CA ARG A 4 18.49 -16.46 1.30
C ARG A 4 18.78 -15.86 -0.06
N GLY A 5 18.00 -14.86 -0.48
CA GLY A 5 18.39 -14.02 -1.59
C GLY A 5 17.29 -13.74 -2.61
N TRP A 6 17.72 -13.25 -3.74
CA TRP A 6 16.85 -12.91 -4.85
C TRP A 6 16.42 -14.15 -5.65
N ILE A 7 15.12 -14.23 -5.91
CA ILE A 7 14.48 -15.20 -6.81
C ILE A 7 13.84 -14.38 -7.94
N THR A 8 14.09 -14.76 -9.18
CA THR A 8 13.50 -14.09 -10.35
C THR A 8 12.33 -14.88 -10.90
N GLY A 9 11.35 -14.18 -11.45
CA GLY A 9 10.20 -14.79 -12.09
C GLY A 9 9.59 -13.87 -13.15
N THR A 10 8.66 -14.41 -13.92
CA THR A 10 7.85 -13.67 -14.90
C THR A 10 6.40 -14.08 -14.72
N ALA A 11 5.53 -13.12 -14.46
CA ALA A 11 4.08 -13.34 -14.39
C ALA A 11 3.40 -12.89 -15.68
N ARG A 12 2.32 -13.59 -16.06
CA ARG A 12 1.51 -13.33 -17.26
C ARG A 12 0.04 -13.24 -16.92
N ALA A 13 -0.64 -12.27 -17.53
CA ALA A 13 -2.09 -12.09 -17.43
C ALA A 13 -2.62 -11.44 -18.71
N ALA A 14 -3.93 -11.14 -18.76
CA ALA A 14 -4.57 -10.46 -19.89
C ALA A 14 -3.86 -9.14 -20.27
N GLY A 15 -3.33 -8.39 -19.30
CA GLY A 15 -2.58 -7.15 -19.53
C GLY A 15 -1.18 -7.32 -20.09
N GLY A 16 -0.68 -8.56 -20.31
CA GLY A 16 0.66 -8.88 -20.81
C GLY A 16 1.52 -9.62 -19.79
N SER A 17 2.81 -9.29 -19.71
CA SER A 17 3.75 -9.92 -18.78
C SER A 17 4.66 -8.90 -18.10
N ARG A 18 5.10 -9.24 -16.88
CA ARG A 18 6.16 -8.50 -16.16
C ARG A 18 7.10 -9.48 -15.48
N ASP A 19 8.37 -9.13 -15.54
CA ASP A 19 9.37 -9.76 -14.71
C ASP A 19 9.24 -9.22 -13.29
N PHE A 20 9.67 -10.02 -12.33
CA PHE A 20 9.73 -9.62 -10.93
C PHE A 20 10.92 -10.25 -10.23
N LYS A 21 11.36 -9.62 -9.14
CA LYS A 21 12.32 -10.17 -8.20
C LYS A 21 11.66 -10.31 -6.85
N LEU A 22 11.84 -11.47 -6.24
CA LEU A 22 11.36 -11.79 -4.91
C LEU A 22 12.56 -11.86 -3.97
N TRP A 23 12.54 -11.06 -2.90
CA TRP A 23 13.45 -11.21 -1.78
C TRP A 23 12.88 -12.19 -0.78
N LYS A 24 13.67 -13.21 -0.48
CA LYS A 24 13.34 -14.22 0.52
C LYS A 24 14.33 -14.12 1.67
N PRO A 25 13.91 -13.61 2.85
CA PRO A 25 14.78 -13.50 4.01
C PRO A 25 15.17 -14.87 4.58
N ALA A 26 16.37 -14.94 5.19
CA ALA A 26 16.83 -16.14 5.88
C ALA A 26 16.03 -16.42 7.16
N SER A 27 15.45 -15.39 7.74
CA SER A 27 14.63 -15.44 8.97
C SER A 27 13.26 -16.10 8.78
N LEU A 28 12.85 -16.42 7.54
CA LEU A 28 11.55 -17.06 7.28
C LEU A 28 11.41 -18.42 7.96
N GLU A 29 10.39 -18.56 8.80
CA GLU A 29 10.02 -19.82 9.41
C GLU A 29 9.34 -20.75 8.39
N LYS A 30 9.90 -21.93 8.12
CA LYS A 30 9.38 -22.89 7.12
C LYS A 30 7.93 -23.35 7.37
N LYS A 31 7.49 -23.36 8.64
CA LYS A 31 6.18 -23.91 9.04
C LYS A 31 5.07 -22.85 9.17
N ARG A 32 5.42 -21.57 9.23
CA ARG A 32 4.45 -20.48 9.40
C ARG A 32 4.21 -19.80 8.06
N ALA A 33 2.95 -19.52 7.75
CA ALA A 33 2.62 -18.69 6.60
C ALA A 33 3.14 -17.25 6.81
N SER A 34 3.88 -16.73 5.82
CA SER A 34 4.60 -15.47 5.90
C SER A 34 3.82 -14.34 5.25
N PRO A 35 3.88 -13.12 5.77
CA PRO A 35 3.36 -11.97 5.04
C PRO A 35 4.11 -11.75 3.71
N LEU A 36 3.45 -11.10 2.78
CA LEU A 36 4.02 -10.68 1.49
C LEU A 36 3.79 -9.18 1.31
N LEU A 37 4.86 -8.44 1.01
CA LEU A 37 4.79 -7.07 0.55
C LEU A 37 5.14 -7.01 -0.94
N MET A 38 4.26 -6.46 -1.77
CA MET A 38 4.59 -6.02 -3.13
C MET A 38 5.05 -4.57 -3.06
N LEU A 39 6.31 -4.30 -3.46
CA LEU A 39 6.87 -2.96 -3.48
C LEU A 39 7.13 -2.51 -4.93
N LEU A 40 6.37 -1.51 -5.37
CA LEU A 40 6.33 -1.04 -6.74
C LEU A 40 7.37 0.07 -6.99
N PRO A 41 8.28 -0.11 -7.98
CA PRO A 41 9.23 0.91 -8.39
C PRO A 41 8.58 2.22 -8.85
N GLY A 42 9.27 3.33 -8.66
CA GLY A 42 9.00 4.57 -9.36
C GLY A 42 9.48 4.53 -10.82
N CYS A 43 9.20 5.60 -11.56
CA CYS A 43 9.70 5.73 -12.93
C CYS A 43 11.25 5.58 -12.97
N THR A 44 11.75 4.93 -14.00
CA THR A 44 13.17 4.64 -14.26
C THR A 44 13.83 3.60 -13.36
N HIS A 45 13.23 3.25 -12.24
CA HIS A 45 13.76 2.27 -11.29
C HIS A 45 13.47 0.83 -11.72
N ASN A 46 14.32 -0.07 -11.24
CA ASN A 46 14.15 -1.52 -11.23
C ASN A 46 13.98 -2.01 -9.78
N ALA A 47 14.03 -3.31 -9.56
CA ALA A 47 13.89 -3.93 -8.24
C ALA A 47 15.02 -3.52 -7.29
N GLU A 48 16.27 -3.54 -7.77
CA GLU A 48 17.45 -3.21 -6.98
C GLU A 48 17.47 -1.71 -6.61
N ASP A 49 17.16 -0.82 -7.56
CA ASP A 49 17.08 0.62 -7.30
C ASP A 49 16.03 0.91 -6.21
N THR A 50 14.91 0.18 -6.26
CA THR A 50 13.81 0.35 -5.29
C THR A 50 14.18 -0.21 -3.92
N GLU A 51 14.88 -1.32 -3.87
CA GLU A 51 15.44 -1.89 -2.63
C GLU A 51 16.45 -0.94 -2.02
N GLU A 52 17.40 -0.42 -2.81
CA GLU A 52 18.46 0.48 -2.37
C GLU A 52 17.89 1.74 -1.70
N ILE A 53 16.85 2.36 -2.29
CA ILE A 53 16.25 3.56 -1.70
C ILE A 53 15.35 3.24 -0.50
N SER A 54 14.72 2.09 -0.47
CA SER A 54 13.77 1.73 0.59
C SER A 54 14.42 1.02 1.79
N GLY A 55 15.47 0.21 1.56
CA GLY A 55 16.02 -0.71 2.56
C GLY A 55 15.00 -1.73 3.04
N MET A 56 13.99 -2.05 2.22
CA MET A 56 12.88 -2.90 2.65
C MET A 56 13.32 -4.35 2.91
N ASN A 57 14.39 -4.81 2.25
CA ASN A 57 14.92 -6.14 2.49
C ASN A 57 15.51 -6.30 3.91
N GLU A 58 16.10 -5.24 4.47
CA GLU A 58 16.59 -5.26 5.87
C GLU A 58 15.40 -5.36 6.84
N VAL A 59 14.33 -4.61 6.58
CA VAL A 59 13.09 -4.70 7.39
C VAL A 59 12.48 -6.09 7.28
N ALA A 60 12.50 -6.69 6.08
CA ALA A 60 12.00 -8.04 5.85
C ALA A 60 12.83 -9.11 6.57
N GLU A 61 14.17 -8.99 6.57
CA GLU A 61 15.07 -9.86 7.34
C GLU A 61 14.78 -9.82 8.84
N ALA A 62 14.58 -8.61 9.37
CA ALA A 62 14.31 -8.41 10.81
C ALA A 62 12.93 -8.94 11.24
N ASN A 63 11.95 -9.00 10.33
CA ASN A 63 10.56 -9.27 10.66
C ASN A 63 9.97 -10.54 10.02
N GLY A 64 10.70 -11.23 9.15
CA GLY A 64 10.28 -12.50 8.56
C GLY A 64 9.12 -12.39 7.57
N PHE A 65 9.23 -11.51 6.56
CA PHE A 65 8.25 -11.41 5.48
C PHE A 65 8.90 -11.38 4.09
N LEU A 66 8.15 -11.79 3.08
CA LEU A 66 8.59 -11.77 1.67
C LEU A 66 8.39 -10.38 1.07
N VAL A 67 9.32 -9.95 0.19
CA VAL A 67 9.14 -8.73 -0.59
C VAL A 67 9.25 -9.04 -2.08
N VAL A 68 8.20 -8.74 -2.84
CA VAL A 68 8.22 -8.88 -4.30
C VAL A 68 8.27 -7.51 -4.97
N TYR A 69 9.19 -7.37 -5.93
CA TYR A 69 9.43 -6.16 -6.71
C TYR A 69 9.12 -6.47 -8.18
N PRO A 70 7.90 -6.17 -8.67
CA PRO A 70 7.60 -6.24 -10.10
C PRO A 70 8.37 -5.17 -10.86
N GLU A 71 8.81 -5.49 -12.08
CA GLU A 71 9.57 -4.57 -12.91
C GLU A 71 8.74 -4.06 -14.09
N GLN A 72 8.74 -2.74 -14.30
CA GLN A 72 8.08 -2.15 -15.45
C GLN A 72 8.95 -2.28 -16.70
N SER A 73 8.31 -2.69 -17.81
CA SER A 73 8.98 -2.85 -19.09
C SER A 73 9.11 -1.52 -19.86
N ARG A 74 10.26 -1.28 -20.48
CA ARG A 74 10.44 -0.17 -21.43
C ARG A 74 9.55 -0.28 -22.66
N LEU A 75 9.11 -1.46 -23.03
CA LEU A 75 8.15 -1.68 -24.13
C LEU A 75 6.74 -1.20 -23.77
N SER A 76 6.40 -1.18 -22.49
CA SER A 76 5.09 -0.70 -22.01
C SER A 76 5.12 0.78 -21.65
N ASN A 77 6.28 1.29 -21.22
CA ASN A 77 6.52 2.71 -20.94
C ASN A 77 8.01 2.99 -21.01
N LEU A 78 8.42 3.93 -21.88
CA LEU A 78 9.84 4.24 -22.14
C LEU A 78 10.60 4.68 -20.89
N LEU A 79 9.92 5.33 -19.95
CA LEU A 79 10.48 5.78 -18.68
C LEU A 79 10.29 4.73 -17.55
N LYS A 80 9.82 3.52 -17.87
CA LYS A 80 9.48 2.50 -16.89
C LYS A 80 8.49 3.02 -15.81
N CYS A 81 7.64 4.00 -16.12
CA CYS A 81 6.54 4.40 -15.24
C CYS A 81 5.41 3.38 -15.32
N TRP A 82 4.76 3.06 -14.23
CA TRP A 82 3.43 2.45 -14.27
C TRP A 82 2.48 3.41 -14.96
N ASN A 83 1.58 2.89 -15.80
CA ASN A 83 0.68 3.72 -16.61
C ASN A 83 -0.60 4.09 -15.84
N TRP A 84 -0.44 4.55 -14.60
CA TRP A 84 -1.51 4.86 -13.64
C TRP A 84 -2.51 5.93 -14.13
N PHE A 85 -2.14 6.72 -15.12
CA PHE A 85 -2.96 7.78 -15.75
C PHE A 85 -3.80 7.28 -16.93
N ASP A 86 -3.70 6.03 -17.33
CA ASP A 86 -4.50 5.43 -18.41
C ASP A 86 -5.61 4.57 -17.80
N PRO A 87 -6.91 4.81 -18.11
CA PRO A 87 -8.03 4.05 -17.56
C PRO A 87 -7.91 2.53 -17.74
N LYS A 88 -7.25 2.07 -18.81
CA LYS A 88 -6.99 0.63 -19.04
C LYS A 88 -6.15 -0.02 -17.94
N HIS A 89 -5.43 0.79 -17.18
CA HIS A 89 -4.60 0.36 -16.06
C HIS A 89 -5.20 0.72 -14.69
N GLN A 90 -6.52 1.03 -14.66
CA GLN A 90 -7.25 1.36 -13.44
C GLN A 90 -8.41 0.38 -13.16
N GLU A 91 -8.48 -0.72 -13.91
CA GLU A 91 -9.55 -1.70 -13.85
C GLU A 91 -9.04 -3.06 -13.38
N ARG A 92 -9.93 -3.81 -12.72
CA ARG A 92 -9.68 -5.21 -12.38
C ARG A 92 -9.66 -6.08 -13.65
N GLU A 93 -8.78 -7.09 -13.65
CA GLU A 93 -8.61 -8.06 -14.75
C GLU A 93 -8.16 -7.45 -16.10
N ALA A 94 -7.77 -6.17 -16.09
CA ALA A 94 -7.24 -5.45 -17.23
C ALA A 94 -5.85 -4.86 -16.94
N GLY A 95 -5.12 -4.51 -17.98
CA GLY A 95 -3.86 -3.76 -17.91
C GLY A 95 -2.83 -4.27 -16.91
N GLU A 96 -2.06 -3.36 -16.36
CA GLU A 96 -1.00 -3.67 -15.38
C GLU A 96 -1.52 -4.25 -14.06
N PRO A 97 -2.69 -3.84 -13.51
CA PRO A 97 -3.22 -4.44 -12.30
C PRO A 97 -3.43 -5.95 -12.41
N SER A 98 -3.88 -6.46 -13.58
CA SER A 98 -4.07 -7.90 -13.80
C SER A 98 -2.74 -8.67 -13.73
N ILE A 99 -1.65 -8.09 -14.24
CA ILE A 99 -0.32 -8.71 -14.21
C ILE A 99 0.22 -8.71 -12.79
N LEU A 100 0.05 -7.60 -12.05
CA LEU A 100 0.50 -7.47 -10.67
C LEU A 100 -0.24 -8.43 -9.73
N ALA A 101 -1.53 -8.65 -9.95
CA ALA A 101 -2.28 -9.69 -9.25
C ALA A 101 -1.74 -11.10 -9.57
N ALA A 102 -1.36 -11.36 -10.83
CA ALA A 102 -0.75 -12.64 -11.23
C ALA A 102 0.64 -12.84 -10.61
N VAL A 103 1.43 -11.77 -10.36
CA VAL A 103 2.68 -11.86 -9.59
C VAL A 103 2.40 -12.39 -8.18
N VAL A 104 1.39 -11.84 -7.48
CA VAL A 104 1.02 -12.32 -6.14
C VAL A 104 0.61 -13.78 -6.20
N ALA A 105 -0.25 -14.17 -7.13
CA ALA A 105 -0.72 -15.55 -7.28
C ALA A 105 0.44 -16.52 -7.52
N GLN A 106 1.43 -16.15 -8.33
CA GLN A 106 2.60 -16.97 -8.59
C GLN A 106 3.49 -17.12 -7.35
N VAL A 107 3.68 -16.03 -6.57
CA VAL A 107 4.44 -16.08 -5.32
C VAL A 107 3.72 -16.95 -4.28
N GLN A 108 2.40 -16.83 -4.15
CA GLN A 108 1.58 -17.66 -3.25
C GLN A 108 1.60 -19.14 -3.64
N ALA A 109 1.65 -19.47 -4.92
CA ALA A 109 1.76 -20.86 -5.39
C ALA A 109 3.12 -21.49 -5.07
N ALA A 110 4.20 -20.69 -5.01
CA ALA A 110 5.56 -21.16 -4.78
C ALA A 110 6.02 -21.07 -3.32
N HIS A 111 5.37 -20.25 -2.51
CA HIS A 111 5.75 -19.97 -1.13
C HIS A 111 4.53 -19.99 -0.20
N ASN A 112 4.76 -20.36 1.07
CA ASN A 112 3.71 -20.37 2.10
C ASN A 112 3.39 -18.93 2.55
N VAL A 113 2.61 -18.22 1.75
CA VAL A 113 2.17 -16.84 2.02
C VAL A 113 0.85 -16.85 2.79
N ASP A 114 0.74 -16.00 3.79
CA ASP A 114 -0.52 -15.74 4.48
C ASP A 114 -1.43 -14.85 3.61
N PRO A 115 -2.57 -15.37 3.13
CA PRO A 115 -3.45 -14.62 2.21
C PRO A 115 -4.14 -13.41 2.86
N ASP A 116 -4.12 -13.30 4.19
CA ASP A 116 -4.67 -12.18 4.94
C ASP A 116 -3.64 -11.07 5.20
N ARG A 117 -2.36 -11.37 4.96
CA ARG A 117 -1.24 -10.45 5.17
C ARG A 117 -0.44 -10.22 3.88
N VAL A 118 -1.16 -9.90 2.80
CA VAL A 118 -0.57 -9.44 1.53
C VAL A 118 -0.78 -7.93 1.43
N TYR A 119 0.31 -7.20 1.26
CA TYR A 119 0.32 -5.73 1.24
C TYR A 119 0.89 -5.22 -0.07
N VAL A 120 0.54 -3.99 -0.45
CA VAL A 120 1.14 -3.29 -1.59
C VAL A 120 1.62 -1.91 -1.17
N ALA A 121 2.81 -1.56 -1.63
CA ALA A 121 3.34 -0.21 -1.49
C ALA A 121 4.10 0.20 -2.75
N GLY A 122 4.39 1.49 -2.87
CA GLY A 122 5.21 1.97 -3.97
C GLY A 122 5.58 3.44 -3.84
N VAL A 123 6.50 3.87 -4.69
CA VAL A 123 7.00 5.25 -4.73
C VAL A 123 6.63 5.90 -6.06
N SER A 124 6.20 7.17 -6.04
CA SER A 124 5.89 7.96 -7.24
C SER A 124 4.81 7.26 -8.09
N ALA A 125 5.09 6.93 -9.35
CA ALA A 125 4.20 6.13 -10.20
C ALA A 125 3.84 4.77 -9.57
N GLY A 126 4.76 4.15 -8.81
CA GLY A 126 4.49 2.93 -8.04
C GLY A 126 3.50 3.17 -6.90
N GLY A 127 3.56 4.32 -6.23
CA GLY A 127 2.59 4.72 -5.21
C GLY A 127 1.19 4.94 -5.79
N ALA A 128 1.09 5.56 -6.96
CA ALA A 128 -0.16 5.71 -7.69
C ALA A 128 -0.75 4.33 -8.09
N MET A 129 0.09 3.42 -8.59
CA MET A 129 -0.33 2.05 -8.93
C MET A 129 -0.71 1.24 -7.68
N ALA A 130 -0.06 1.47 -6.52
CA ALA A 130 -0.45 0.84 -5.26
C ALA A 130 -1.88 1.26 -4.84
N SER A 131 -2.23 2.54 -5.02
CA SER A 131 -3.60 3.04 -4.81
C SER A 131 -4.61 2.36 -5.74
N ILE A 132 -4.26 2.16 -7.02
CA ILE A 132 -5.09 1.43 -7.99
C ILE A 132 -5.28 -0.03 -7.58
N LEU A 133 -4.22 -0.71 -7.16
CA LEU A 133 -4.30 -2.11 -6.72
C LEU A 133 -5.18 -2.29 -5.47
N GLY A 134 -5.13 -1.36 -4.53
CA GLY A 134 -6.01 -1.37 -3.38
C GLY A 134 -7.49 -1.25 -3.75
N ALA A 135 -7.81 -0.44 -4.77
CA ALA A 135 -9.16 -0.28 -5.27
C ALA A 135 -9.62 -1.46 -6.15
N THR A 136 -8.73 -2.01 -6.99
CA THR A 136 -9.11 -3.05 -7.94
C THR A 136 -9.01 -4.48 -7.39
N TYR A 137 -8.14 -4.72 -6.40
CA TYR A 137 -7.90 -6.03 -5.78
C TYR A 137 -7.95 -6.00 -4.24
N PRO A 138 -9.06 -5.53 -3.63
CA PRO A 138 -9.21 -5.50 -2.18
C PRO A 138 -9.29 -6.90 -1.56
N ASP A 139 -9.58 -7.93 -2.34
CA ASP A 139 -9.53 -9.34 -1.94
C ASP A 139 -8.11 -9.86 -1.77
N ILE A 140 -7.12 -9.25 -2.45
CA ILE A 140 -5.71 -9.62 -2.36
C ILE A 140 -5.00 -8.76 -1.32
N PHE A 141 -5.06 -7.43 -1.45
CA PHE A 141 -4.25 -6.51 -0.65
C PHE A 141 -4.96 -6.09 0.64
N ALA A 142 -4.29 -6.29 1.77
CA ALA A 142 -4.82 -5.99 3.10
C ALA A 142 -4.61 -4.54 3.54
N ALA A 143 -3.58 -3.88 3.03
CA ALA A 143 -3.29 -2.46 3.26
C ALA A 143 -2.41 -1.90 2.15
N ILE A 144 -2.33 -0.57 2.07
CA ILE A 144 -1.64 0.19 1.02
C ILE A 144 -0.61 1.13 1.63
N GLY A 145 0.58 1.21 1.01
CA GLY A 145 1.61 2.21 1.29
C GLY A 145 1.86 3.11 0.08
N ILE A 146 1.79 4.42 0.24
CA ILE A 146 1.99 5.40 -0.83
C ILE A 146 3.14 6.33 -0.43
N VAL A 147 4.23 6.34 -1.19
CA VAL A 147 5.32 7.31 -1.02
C VAL A 147 5.35 8.24 -2.22
N ALA A 148 5.12 9.54 -2.00
CA ALA A 148 5.12 10.58 -3.04
C ALA A 148 4.31 10.19 -4.30
N GLY A 149 3.15 9.54 -4.10
CA GLY A 149 2.22 9.08 -5.14
C GLY A 149 0.95 9.92 -5.20
N THR A 150 -0.05 9.43 -5.94
CA THR A 150 -1.36 10.07 -6.12
C THR A 150 -2.50 9.17 -5.62
N GLU A 151 -3.68 9.74 -5.51
CA GLU A 151 -4.93 9.01 -5.23
C GLU A 151 -5.31 8.07 -6.40
N PHE A 152 -6.29 7.19 -6.18
CA PHE A 152 -6.92 6.39 -7.23
C PHE A 152 -7.70 7.29 -8.21
N GLY A 153 -7.54 7.05 -9.51
CA GLY A 153 -8.28 7.80 -10.53
C GLY A 153 -7.86 9.27 -10.66
N ALA A 154 -6.65 9.63 -10.23
CA ALA A 154 -6.15 11.00 -10.28
C ALA A 154 -6.05 11.57 -11.70
N ALA A 155 -6.05 10.72 -12.74
CA ALA A 155 -6.00 11.12 -14.14
C ALA A 155 -6.61 10.04 -15.04
N THR A 156 -7.03 10.44 -16.25
CA THR A 156 -7.55 9.57 -17.30
C THR A 156 -6.73 9.63 -18.61
N ASN A 157 -5.69 10.45 -18.63
CA ASN A 157 -4.71 10.56 -19.72
C ASN A 157 -3.41 11.20 -19.22
N ALA A 158 -2.36 11.17 -20.04
CA ALA A 158 -1.03 11.66 -19.66
C ALA A 158 -1.02 13.17 -19.31
N SER A 159 -1.80 14.00 -20.01
CA SER A 159 -1.88 15.44 -19.72
C SER A 159 -2.48 15.72 -18.35
N GLU A 160 -3.56 15.02 -18.02
CA GLU A 160 -4.16 15.06 -16.68
C GLU A 160 -3.21 14.49 -15.62
N GLY A 161 -2.43 13.45 -15.96
CA GLY A 161 -1.41 12.89 -15.08
C GLY A 161 -0.37 13.93 -14.68
N PHE A 162 0.15 14.70 -15.63
CA PHE A 162 1.05 15.83 -15.32
C PHE A 162 0.37 16.93 -14.50
N ALA A 163 -0.88 17.23 -14.81
CA ALA A 163 -1.66 18.20 -14.04
C ALA A 163 -1.89 17.74 -12.60
N ALA A 164 -2.26 16.47 -12.38
CA ALA A 164 -2.44 15.89 -11.07
C ALA A 164 -1.15 15.89 -10.25
N MET A 165 -0.03 15.52 -10.86
CA MET A 165 1.29 15.63 -10.22
C MET A 165 1.60 17.06 -9.78
N ALA A 166 1.32 18.06 -10.62
CA ALA A 166 1.69 19.46 -10.37
C ALA A 166 0.80 20.17 -9.34
N ARG A 167 -0.49 19.84 -9.27
CA ARG A 167 -1.50 20.61 -8.50
C ARG A 167 -2.61 19.77 -7.85
N GLY A 168 -2.48 18.45 -7.84
CA GLY A 168 -3.50 17.54 -7.35
C GLY A 168 -4.45 17.03 -8.45
N GLY A 169 -5.11 15.92 -8.15
CA GLY A 169 -6.11 15.28 -8.97
C GLY A 169 -7.50 15.93 -8.86
N PRO A 170 -8.55 15.23 -9.32
CA PRO A 170 -9.93 15.72 -9.27
C PRO A 170 -10.53 15.70 -7.87
N ASP A 171 -11.85 15.86 -7.77
CA ASP A 171 -12.61 15.86 -6.52
C ASP A 171 -12.47 14.52 -5.75
N THR A 172 -11.90 14.59 -4.55
CA THR A 172 -11.58 13.42 -3.72
C THR A 172 -12.80 12.65 -3.23
N VAL A 173 -13.95 13.31 -3.06
CA VAL A 173 -15.20 12.66 -2.65
C VAL A 173 -15.70 11.77 -3.78
N ARG A 174 -15.70 12.30 -5.01
CA ARG A 174 -16.05 11.53 -6.20
C ARG A 174 -15.07 10.38 -6.41
N GLN A 175 -13.77 10.63 -6.28
CA GLN A 175 -12.75 9.58 -6.44
C GLN A 175 -12.86 8.50 -5.36
N GLY A 176 -13.26 8.86 -4.13
CA GLY A 176 -13.54 7.89 -3.08
C GLY A 176 -14.74 6.98 -3.39
N GLN A 177 -15.78 7.52 -4.02
CA GLN A 177 -16.91 6.73 -4.50
C GLN A 177 -16.51 5.79 -5.66
N LEU A 178 -15.74 6.31 -6.63
CA LEU A 178 -15.23 5.51 -7.75
C LEU A 178 -14.29 4.38 -7.28
N ALA A 179 -13.44 4.64 -6.31
CA ALA A 179 -12.61 3.60 -5.70
C ALA A 179 -13.47 2.51 -5.04
N PHE A 180 -14.51 2.89 -4.28
CA PHE A 180 -15.45 1.93 -3.69
C PHE A 180 -16.16 1.10 -4.78
N GLU A 181 -16.62 1.73 -5.87
CA GLU A 181 -17.23 1.00 -7.00
C GLU A 181 -16.23 0.01 -7.63
N ALA A 182 -14.98 0.41 -7.82
CA ALA A 182 -13.93 -0.48 -8.33
C ALA A 182 -13.67 -1.68 -7.40
N MET A 183 -13.83 -1.52 -6.07
CA MET A 183 -13.66 -2.58 -5.08
C MET A 183 -14.74 -3.66 -5.13
N ARG A 184 -15.94 -3.38 -5.64
CA ARG A 184 -17.12 -4.25 -5.51
C ARG A 184 -16.89 -5.69 -5.95
N SER A 185 -16.22 -5.91 -7.07
CA SER A 185 -15.95 -7.26 -7.57
C SER A 185 -14.98 -8.06 -6.69
N GLY A 186 -14.00 -7.39 -6.08
CA GLY A 186 -13.10 -7.99 -5.09
C GLY A 186 -13.79 -8.24 -3.76
N LEU A 187 -14.62 -7.31 -3.29
CA LEU A 187 -15.40 -7.47 -2.05
C LEU A 187 -16.38 -8.65 -2.11
N ALA A 188 -16.91 -8.97 -3.30
CA ALA A 188 -17.72 -10.16 -3.50
C ALA A 188 -16.93 -11.48 -3.29
N ARG A 189 -15.60 -11.45 -3.46
CA ARG A 189 -14.71 -12.60 -3.24
C ARG A 189 -14.21 -12.69 -1.80
N LYS A 190 -13.91 -11.56 -1.20
CA LYS A 190 -13.47 -11.45 0.19
C LYS A 190 -14.05 -10.19 0.83
N ASN A 191 -14.95 -10.37 1.78
CA ASN A 191 -15.57 -9.25 2.48
C ASN A 191 -14.53 -8.52 3.34
N ARG A 192 -14.13 -7.32 2.90
CA ARG A 192 -13.18 -6.46 3.59
C ARG A 192 -13.90 -5.21 4.07
N LEU A 193 -13.94 -5.05 5.38
CA LEU A 193 -14.67 -3.93 6.02
C LEU A 193 -13.91 -2.61 5.98
N ARG A 194 -12.58 -2.66 5.83
CA ARG A 194 -11.69 -1.51 5.85
C ARG A 194 -10.53 -1.70 4.87
N MET A 195 -10.04 -0.58 4.32
CA MET A 195 -8.79 -0.53 3.58
C MET A 195 -7.83 0.44 4.27
N PRO A 196 -6.91 -0.06 5.07
CA PRO A 196 -5.90 0.77 5.74
C PRO A 196 -4.91 1.35 4.74
N VAL A 197 -4.51 2.64 4.93
CA VAL A 197 -3.57 3.32 4.05
C VAL A 197 -2.57 4.15 4.83
N ILE A 198 -1.27 4.01 4.50
CA ILE A 198 -0.20 4.87 5.00
C ILE A 198 0.43 5.66 3.86
N VAL A 199 0.60 6.98 4.05
CA VAL A 199 1.13 7.90 3.04
C VAL A 199 2.35 8.63 3.59
N PHE A 200 3.43 8.70 2.81
CA PHE A 200 4.62 9.53 3.11
C PHE A 200 4.81 10.55 1.99
N HIS A 201 5.03 11.83 2.36
CA HIS A 201 5.28 12.87 1.37
C HIS A 201 6.21 13.95 1.94
N GLY A 202 7.15 14.41 1.11
CA GLY A 202 8.02 15.53 1.44
C GLY A 202 7.35 16.87 1.13
N THR A 203 7.44 17.85 2.04
CA THR A 203 6.83 19.18 1.84
C THR A 203 7.52 20.01 0.76
N ALA A 204 8.75 19.67 0.37
CA ALA A 204 9.52 20.32 -0.70
C ALA A 204 9.53 19.50 -2.00
N ASP A 205 8.61 18.55 -2.17
CA ASP A 205 8.49 17.77 -3.39
C ASP A 205 7.99 18.64 -4.55
N THR A 206 8.86 18.83 -5.55
CA THR A 206 8.60 19.65 -6.75
C THR A 206 8.16 18.81 -7.96
N ARG A 207 8.15 17.46 -7.85
CA ARG A 207 7.74 16.55 -8.92
C ARG A 207 6.28 16.11 -8.78
N VAL A 208 5.91 15.71 -7.56
CA VAL A 208 4.55 15.39 -7.17
C VAL A 208 4.21 16.32 -6.01
N ASN A 209 3.31 17.27 -6.27
CA ASN A 209 2.92 18.26 -5.27
C ASN A 209 2.40 17.57 -4.00
N PRO A 210 2.81 18.02 -2.79
CA PRO A 210 2.37 17.45 -1.52
C PRO A 210 0.84 17.38 -1.32
N ILE A 211 0.08 18.20 -2.03
CA ILE A 211 -1.40 18.15 -2.04
C ILE A 211 -1.93 16.75 -2.38
N ASN A 212 -1.18 15.97 -3.18
CA ASN A 212 -1.57 14.60 -3.55
C ASN A 212 -1.63 13.67 -2.34
N ALA A 213 -0.81 13.90 -1.30
CA ALA A 213 -0.91 13.13 -0.06
C ALA A 213 -2.20 13.44 0.70
N ASP A 214 -2.62 14.71 0.75
CA ASP A 214 -3.88 15.12 1.37
C ASP A 214 -5.07 14.54 0.62
N GLN A 215 -5.00 14.57 -0.72
CA GLN A 215 -6.03 13.99 -1.58
C GLN A 215 -6.14 12.47 -1.43
N ALA A 216 -5.01 11.75 -1.37
CA ALA A 216 -5.02 10.31 -1.13
C ALA A 216 -5.69 9.97 0.22
N ILE A 217 -5.40 10.70 1.29
CA ILE A 217 -6.06 10.51 2.59
C ILE A 217 -7.56 10.82 2.50
N ALA A 218 -7.95 11.94 1.90
CA ALA A 218 -9.35 12.33 1.77
C ALA A 218 -10.15 11.31 0.94
N GLN A 219 -9.59 10.86 -0.18
CA GLN A 219 -10.17 9.84 -1.04
C GLN A 219 -10.36 8.51 -0.29
N TRP A 220 -9.32 8.00 0.38
CA TRP A 220 -9.40 6.74 1.12
C TRP A 220 -10.28 6.85 2.37
N SER A 221 -10.38 8.01 3.00
CA SER A 221 -11.36 8.27 4.06
C SER A 221 -12.79 8.12 3.53
N LYS A 222 -13.09 8.71 2.37
CA LYS A 222 -14.40 8.58 1.71
C LYS A 222 -14.68 7.14 1.28
N THR A 223 -13.67 6.43 0.72
CA THR A 223 -13.80 5.03 0.32
C THR A 223 -14.15 4.14 1.52
N ASN A 224 -13.47 4.32 2.65
CA ASN A 224 -13.74 3.58 3.89
C ASN A 224 -15.11 3.92 4.48
N ALA A 225 -15.58 5.16 4.35
CA ALA A 225 -16.95 5.53 4.73
C ALA A 225 -18.00 4.81 3.86
N CYS A 226 -17.74 4.65 2.56
CA CYS A 226 -18.60 3.87 1.67
C CYS A 226 -18.59 2.37 2.00
N LEU A 227 -17.43 1.81 2.37
CA LEU A 227 -17.31 0.43 2.85
C LEU A 227 -18.15 0.21 4.12
N ALA A 228 -18.03 1.08 5.10
CA ALA A 228 -18.82 1.04 6.33
C ALA A 228 -20.32 1.12 6.06
N ALA A 229 -20.76 2.04 5.22
CA ALA A 229 -22.17 2.21 4.87
C ALA A 229 -22.76 0.98 4.15
N GLY A 230 -21.98 0.31 3.30
CA GLY A 230 -22.37 -0.93 2.62
C GLY A 230 -22.57 -2.11 3.58
N HIS A 231 -22.08 -2.03 4.81
CA HIS A 231 -22.22 -3.03 5.88
C HIS A 231 -23.13 -2.60 7.03
N THR A 232 -24.01 -1.61 6.80
CA THR A 232 -24.97 -1.09 7.81
C THR A 232 -24.31 -0.47 9.06
N GLU A 233 -23.03 -0.15 9.03
CA GLU A 233 -22.38 0.59 10.11
C GLU A 233 -22.75 2.07 10.04
N SER A 234 -23.79 2.46 10.77
CA SER A 234 -24.14 3.87 10.99
C SER A 234 -23.08 4.52 11.88
N GLY A 235 -22.58 5.70 11.49
CA GLY A 235 -21.69 6.51 12.33
C GLY A 235 -20.19 6.31 12.08
N PHE A 236 -19.77 5.82 10.89
CA PHE A 236 -18.36 5.83 10.53
C PHE A 236 -17.80 7.26 10.56
N ALA A 237 -16.86 7.49 11.44
CA ALA A 237 -16.14 8.74 11.56
C ALA A 237 -14.70 8.47 11.97
N LEU A 238 -13.79 9.27 11.46
CA LEU A 238 -12.37 9.23 11.81
C LEU A 238 -12.02 10.48 12.61
N THR A 239 -11.32 10.29 13.74
CA THR A 239 -10.75 11.39 14.52
C THR A 239 -9.30 11.57 14.14
N GLU A 240 -8.90 12.78 13.76
CA GLU A 240 -7.50 13.08 13.47
C GLU A 240 -6.73 13.33 14.78
N LYS A 241 -5.55 12.68 14.88
CA LYS A 241 -4.53 12.94 15.89
C LYS A 241 -3.23 13.28 15.19
N VAL A 242 -2.57 14.35 15.60
CA VAL A 242 -1.33 14.83 15.00
C VAL A 242 -0.19 14.77 16.02
N ILE A 243 0.91 14.17 15.61
CA ILE A 243 2.18 14.18 16.37
C ILE A 243 3.22 14.88 15.50
N ALA A 244 3.85 15.92 16.05
CA ALA A 244 5.04 16.52 15.49
C ALA A 244 6.29 15.87 16.07
N GLY A 245 7.31 15.66 15.26
CA GLY A 245 8.57 15.07 15.69
C GLY A 245 9.74 15.59 14.85
N GLN A 246 10.95 15.23 15.28
CA GLN A 246 12.21 15.57 14.63
C GLN A 246 13.07 14.33 14.56
N VAL A 247 13.57 14.00 13.37
CA VAL A 247 14.61 12.97 13.22
C VAL A 247 15.93 13.54 13.74
N PRO A 248 16.65 12.86 14.64
CA PRO A 248 17.93 13.36 15.14
C PRO A 248 18.91 13.68 14.00
N GLY A 249 19.31 14.95 13.90
CA GLY A 249 20.15 15.44 12.80
C GLY A 249 19.48 15.46 11.41
N GLY A 250 18.19 15.22 11.34
CA GLY A 250 17.42 15.14 10.09
C GLY A 250 16.23 16.10 10.05
N TYR A 251 15.20 15.71 9.30
CA TYR A 251 14.04 16.53 9.07
C TYR A 251 13.02 16.50 10.20
N GLY A 252 12.28 17.60 10.37
CA GLY A 252 11.03 17.63 11.10
C GLY A 252 9.95 16.85 10.35
N PHE A 253 8.95 16.35 11.07
CA PHE A 253 7.81 15.69 10.46
C PHE A 253 6.53 15.90 11.26
N ARG A 254 5.40 15.75 10.59
CA ARG A 254 4.09 15.62 11.19
C ARG A 254 3.48 14.29 10.78
N ARG A 255 3.11 13.50 11.77
CA ARG A 255 2.37 12.25 11.61
C ARG A 255 0.92 12.50 11.95
N HIS A 256 0.05 12.43 10.94
CA HIS A 256 -1.39 12.53 11.05
C HIS A 256 -1.97 11.12 11.10
N MET A 257 -2.67 10.77 12.15
CA MET A 257 -3.33 9.49 12.34
C MET A 257 -4.83 9.70 12.35
N TYR A 258 -5.53 8.98 11.50
CA TYR A 258 -7.00 9.01 11.41
C TYR A 258 -7.53 7.75 12.07
N VAL A 259 -8.17 7.93 13.21
CA VAL A 259 -8.46 6.90 14.21
C VAL A 259 -9.96 6.63 14.26
N GLU A 260 -10.35 5.36 14.18
CA GLU A 260 -11.73 4.90 14.38
C GLU A 260 -12.15 5.02 15.85
N ALA A 261 -13.46 4.89 16.13
CA ALA A 261 -14.03 5.03 17.47
C ALA A 261 -13.46 4.01 18.49
N ASP A 262 -13.02 2.85 18.00
CA ASP A 262 -12.40 1.79 18.83
C ASP A 262 -10.89 2.02 19.09
N GLY A 263 -10.34 3.10 18.60
CA GLY A 263 -8.93 3.47 18.80
C GLY A 263 -7.95 2.98 17.72
N ARG A 264 -8.41 2.22 16.72
CA ARG A 264 -7.56 1.74 15.61
C ARG A 264 -7.21 2.87 14.65
N VAL A 265 -5.94 2.95 14.25
CA VAL A 265 -5.48 3.85 13.20
C VAL A 265 -5.80 3.20 11.85
N LEU A 266 -6.69 3.83 11.08
CA LEU A 266 -7.09 3.34 9.77
C LEU A 266 -6.29 3.99 8.64
N LEU A 267 -6.04 5.31 8.74
CA LEU A 267 -5.23 6.04 7.78
C LEU A 267 -4.11 6.79 8.50
N GLU A 268 -2.96 6.87 7.87
CA GLU A 268 -1.80 7.55 8.43
C GLU A 268 -1.08 8.36 7.35
N LYS A 269 -0.74 9.63 7.64
CA LYS A 269 0.02 10.51 6.73
C LYS A 269 1.24 11.07 7.44
N TRP A 270 2.40 10.94 6.81
CA TRP A 270 3.64 11.55 7.22
C TRP A 270 4.02 12.70 6.29
N SER A 271 3.96 13.92 6.78
CA SER A 271 4.47 15.11 6.09
C SER A 271 5.88 15.38 6.59
N VAL A 272 6.88 15.21 5.73
CA VAL A 272 8.31 15.34 6.08
C VAL A 272 8.81 16.70 5.63
N GLU A 273 9.17 17.56 6.59
CA GLU A 273 9.52 18.98 6.35
C GLU A 273 10.83 19.10 5.57
N GLY A 274 10.81 19.78 4.43
CA GLY A 274 11.99 20.02 3.60
C GLY A 274 12.45 18.84 2.75
N LEU A 275 11.85 17.66 2.90
CA LEU A 275 12.14 16.51 2.03
C LEU A 275 11.59 16.78 0.61
N GLY A 276 12.39 16.47 -0.41
CA GLY A 276 11.99 16.50 -1.82
C GLY A 276 11.27 15.23 -2.26
N HIS A 277 11.32 14.93 -3.58
CA HIS A 277 10.74 13.71 -4.17
C HIS A 277 11.64 12.50 -3.88
N ALA A 278 11.59 11.97 -2.66
CA ALA A 278 12.47 10.90 -2.20
C ALA A 278 11.77 9.98 -1.19
N TRP A 279 12.30 8.75 -1.06
CA TRP A 279 11.96 7.81 0.01
C TRP A 279 12.57 8.31 1.32
N PRO A 280 11.77 8.63 2.36
CA PRO A 280 12.30 9.13 3.61
C PRO A 280 12.93 8.02 4.44
N GLY A 281 14.07 8.33 5.08
CA GLY A 281 14.80 7.38 5.91
C GLY A 281 15.49 6.26 5.14
N SER A 282 15.81 6.53 3.86
CA SER A 282 16.62 5.66 3.00
C SER A 282 17.94 5.25 3.69
N PRO A 283 18.49 4.06 3.44
CA PRO A 283 19.79 3.64 3.97
C PRO A 283 20.91 4.61 3.58
N GLN A 284 20.85 5.17 2.38
CA GLN A 284 21.84 6.11 1.87
C GLN A 284 21.22 7.26 1.08
N ALA A 285 21.95 8.36 0.97
CA ALA A 285 21.54 9.50 0.16
C ALA A 285 21.66 9.20 -1.33
N SER A 286 20.59 9.44 -2.07
CA SER A 286 20.56 9.30 -3.53
C SER A 286 19.58 10.31 -4.13
N LYS A 287 19.38 10.25 -5.44
CA LYS A 287 18.40 11.12 -6.12
C LYS A 287 16.97 10.93 -5.61
N PHE A 288 16.64 9.73 -5.13
CA PHE A 288 15.28 9.33 -4.74
C PHE A 288 15.21 8.68 -3.36
N GLY A 289 16.31 8.74 -2.59
CA GLY A 289 16.39 8.29 -1.20
C GLY A 289 17.08 9.33 -0.33
N ASP A 290 16.49 9.66 0.82
CA ASP A 290 17.05 10.63 1.75
C ASP A 290 17.10 10.06 3.18
N PRO A 291 18.30 9.82 3.76
CA PRO A 291 18.44 9.23 5.08
C PRO A 291 18.00 10.16 6.23
N LYS A 292 17.81 11.45 5.97
CA LYS A 292 17.42 12.45 6.98
C LYS A 292 15.93 12.39 7.35
N GLY A 293 15.11 11.64 6.59
CA GLY A 293 13.69 11.46 6.88
C GLY A 293 13.42 10.39 7.95
N PRO A 294 12.17 10.27 8.43
CA PRO A 294 11.73 9.14 9.25
C PRO A 294 11.88 7.82 8.47
N LYS A 295 12.12 6.72 9.16
CA LYS A 295 12.33 5.39 8.58
C LYS A 295 11.05 4.83 7.97
N ALA A 296 10.68 5.30 6.76
CA ALA A 296 9.40 4.99 6.13
C ALA A 296 9.13 3.49 5.98
N SER A 297 10.14 2.69 5.64
CA SER A 297 9.99 1.23 5.50
C SER A 297 9.62 0.56 6.82
N ALA A 298 10.27 0.94 7.93
CA ALA A 298 9.97 0.41 9.25
C ALA A 298 8.59 0.87 9.75
N GLU A 299 8.25 2.14 9.55
CA GLU A 299 6.93 2.70 9.94
C GLU A 299 5.78 2.11 9.10
N MET A 300 6.01 1.86 7.83
CA MET A 300 5.06 1.18 6.95
C MET A 300 4.82 -0.26 7.43
N TRP A 301 5.88 -0.99 7.75
CA TRP A 301 5.76 -2.34 8.29
C TRP A 301 5.03 -2.37 9.65
N ARG A 302 5.37 -1.45 10.56
CA ARG A 302 4.63 -1.27 11.82
C ARG A 302 3.14 -1.09 11.56
N PHE A 303 2.77 -0.16 10.68
CA PHE A 303 1.38 0.12 10.33
C PHE A 303 0.65 -1.11 9.78
N PHE A 304 1.28 -1.86 8.88
CA PHE A 304 0.71 -3.09 8.33
C PHE A 304 0.47 -4.16 9.40
N CYS A 305 1.40 -4.31 10.35
CA CYS A 305 1.23 -5.26 11.45
C CYS A 305 0.09 -4.88 12.39
N GLU A 306 -0.03 -3.61 12.75
CA GLU A 306 -1.09 -3.10 13.63
C GLU A 306 -2.48 -3.30 13.00
N THR A 307 -2.62 -3.03 11.70
CA THR A 307 -3.89 -3.19 10.98
C THR A 307 -4.29 -4.67 10.80
N ALA A 308 -3.33 -5.57 10.62
CA ALA A 308 -3.59 -7.02 10.53
C ALA A 308 -4.06 -7.61 11.87
N SER A 309 -3.44 -7.20 12.98
CA SER A 309 -3.82 -7.68 14.33
C SER A 309 -5.24 -7.28 14.70
N SER A 310 -5.66 -6.09 14.28
CA SER A 310 -7.01 -5.57 14.52
C SER A 310 -8.10 -6.31 13.72
N ALA A 311 -7.78 -6.80 12.52
CA ALA A 311 -8.72 -7.58 11.72
C ALA A 311 -8.98 -8.98 12.33
N ALA A 312 -7.96 -9.58 12.94
CA ALA A 312 -8.09 -10.88 13.60
C ALA A 312 -8.99 -10.84 14.85
N SER A 313 -9.00 -9.72 15.59
CA SER A 313 -9.85 -9.56 16.77
C SER A 313 -11.35 -9.44 16.45
N LEU A 314 -11.72 -8.98 15.25
CA LEU A 314 -13.11 -8.88 14.80
C LEU A 314 -13.68 -10.20 14.26
N SER A 315 -12.82 -11.16 13.93
CA SER A 315 -13.24 -12.48 13.39
C SER A 315 -13.44 -13.56 14.44
N SER A 316 -13.17 -13.29 15.72
CA SER A 316 -13.40 -14.23 16.82
C SER A 316 -14.87 -14.14 17.26
N PRO A 317 -15.71 -15.17 17.08
CA PRO A 317 -17.06 -15.16 17.65
C PRO A 317 -16.96 -15.14 19.17
N ASP A 318 -17.71 -14.24 19.78
CA ASP A 318 -17.85 -14.08 21.23
C ASP A 318 -18.35 -15.39 21.86
N SER A 319 -17.44 -16.12 22.51
CA SER A 319 -17.74 -17.40 23.17
C SER A 319 -18.35 -17.23 24.57
N SER A 320 -19.07 -16.12 24.82
CA SER A 320 -19.63 -15.80 26.14
C SER A 320 -21.14 -16.07 26.30
N HIS A 321 -21.76 -17.00 25.53
CA HIS A 321 -23.14 -17.43 25.79
C HIS A 321 -23.29 -18.95 25.73
N ALA A 322 -22.65 -19.64 26.65
CA ALA A 322 -23.00 -21.04 26.97
C ALA A 322 -22.62 -21.38 28.40
N GLN A 323 -23.41 -20.89 29.37
CA GLN A 323 -23.57 -21.54 30.69
C GLN A 323 -24.70 -20.85 31.46
N SER A 324 -25.90 -21.43 31.42
CA SER A 324 -26.80 -21.53 32.58
C SER A 324 -28.18 -22.08 32.15
N SER A 325 -28.33 -23.39 32.16
CA SER A 325 -29.61 -24.02 32.49
C SER A 325 -29.35 -25.49 32.83
N GLU A 326 -28.78 -25.72 33.98
CA GLU A 326 -29.04 -26.94 34.75
C GLU A 326 -29.46 -26.49 36.13
N THR A 327 -30.71 -26.71 36.46
CA THR A 327 -31.08 -27.35 37.72
C THR A 327 -32.59 -27.42 37.88
N THR A 328 -32.98 -28.60 38.36
CA THR A 328 -34.15 -28.96 39.20
C THR A 328 -35.36 -29.49 38.44
N LYS A 329 -35.53 -30.72 38.34
CA LYS A 329 -36.08 -31.80 39.17
C LYS A 329 -36.15 -33.10 38.39
#